data_2ab759a259216b4235ac1927640c4261
#
_entry.id   2ab759a259216b4235ac1927640c4261
#
_cell.length_a   1.000
_cell.length_b   1.000
_cell.length_c   1.000
_cell.angle_alpha   90.00
_cell.angle_beta   90.00
_cell.angle_gamma   90.00
#
_symmetry.space_group_name_H-M   'P 1'
#
loop_
_entity.id
_entity.type
_entity.pdbx_description
1 polymer ?
#
loop_
_entity_poly.entity_id
_entity_poly.type
_entity_poly.pdbx_seq_one_letter_code
_entity_poly.pdbx_strand_id
1 'polypeptide(L)'
;DAKIPRKIKENSDRQTQDRADLAWNLMTTLYYKGSGKVPWRRLPEEGEFTACYIGISFFKDAETDEIWTSAAQMFDERGRGFILRGGPAQSESRGRHPFLTIDEAHKLTESALAAYKSVHRTMPARVIVMKTSRFREDEAEGVGKALDEAGVELRDLVWIHESYSVKVLRDGDFPVLRGTFVELDGNGLLYTNGSIPYYGTYPGLYVPNPLLLCPHPQSESTIEQIA
;
A
#
# COMPACT_ATOMS: atom_id res chain seq x y z
N ASP A 1 -29.84 -6.80 -13.53
CA ASP A 1 -30.24 -5.46 -14.06
C ASP A 1 -29.22 -4.43 -13.59
N ALA A 2 -28.24 -4.13 -14.47
CA ALA A 2 -27.29 -3.07 -14.24
C ALA A 2 -27.99 -1.72 -14.35
N LYS A 3 -28.18 -1.02 -13.24
CA LYS A 3 -28.70 0.34 -13.24
C LYS A 3 -27.69 1.26 -13.93
N ILE A 4 -28.02 1.73 -15.13
CA ILE A 4 -27.31 2.81 -15.81
C ILE A 4 -27.35 4.07 -14.91
N PRO A 5 -26.21 4.68 -14.57
CA PRO A 5 -26.20 5.86 -13.72
C PRO A 5 -26.98 6.99 -14.36
N ARG A 6 -27.82 7.65 -13.55
CA ARG A 6 -28.60 8.83 -13.92
C ARG A 6 -27.70 9.92 -14.50
N LYS A 7 -28.20 10.59 -15.55
CA LYS A 7 -27.64 11.76 -16.23
C LYS A 7 -26.74 12.60 -15.33
N ILE A 8 -25.47 12.66 -15.66
CA ILE A 8 -24.54 13.66 -15.14
C ILE A 8 -25.06 15.00 -15.66
N LYS A 9 -25.38 15.90 -14.75
CA LYS A 9 -25.73 17.27 -15.09
C LYS A 9 -24.58 17.87 -15.90
N GLU A 10 -24.87 18.33 -17.10
CA GLU A 10 -24.02 19.23 -17.88
C GLU A 10 -23.84 20.52 -17.07
N ASN A 11 -22.87 20.54 -16.19
CA ASN A 11 -22.31 21.80 -15.66
C ASN A 11 -21.10 21.48 -14.79
N SER A 12 -19.97 21.26 -15.43
CA SER A 12 -18.67 21.63 -14.90
C SER A 12 -17.63 21.38 -15.99
N ASP A 13 -16.74 22.33 -16.18
CA ASP A 13 -15.45 22.22 -16.87
C ASP A 13 -14.50 21.20 -16.17
N ARG A 14 -15.03 20.11 -15.66
CA ARG A 14 -14.23 18.97 -15.23
C ARG A 14 -13.78 18.25 -16.48
N GLN A 15 -12.53 18.46 -16.86
CA GLN A 15 -11.87 17.59 -17.81
C GLN A 15 -12.09 16.14 -17.37
N THR A 16 -12.91 15.44 -18.10
CA THR A 16 -13.03 13.98 -17.96
C THR A 16 -11.68 13.39 -18.34
N GLN A 17 -11.28 12.30 -17.67
CA GLN A 17 -10.07 11.56 -18.06
C GLN A 17 -10.09 11.30 -19.57
N ASP A 18 -8.91 11.31 -20.19
CA ASP A 18 -8.75 10.95 -21.58
C ASP A 18 -9.38 9.58 -21.85
N ARG A 19 -9.93 9.41 -23.04
CA ARG A 19 -10.52 8.13 -23.48
C ARG A 19 -9.51 6.99 -23.45
N ALA A 20 -8.24 7.26 -23.69
CA ALA A 20 -7.16 6.29 -23.58
C ALA A 20 -6.95 5.84 -22.13
N ASP A 21 -6.98 6.77 -21.17
CA ASP A 21 -6.88 6.45 -19.73
C ASP A 21 -8.07 5.61 -19.26
N LEU A 22 -9.28 5.98 -19.70
CA LEU A 22 -10.49 5.20 -19.37
C LEU A 22 -10.43 3.79 -19.96
N ALA A 23 -9.99 3.66 -21.21
CA ALA A 23 -9.83 2.36 -21.87
C ALA A 23 -8.77 1.51 -21.17
N TRP A 24 -7.63 2.10 -20.80
CA TRP A 24 -6.57 1.43 -20.04
C TRP A 24 -7.06 0.94 -18.69
N ASN A 25 -7.70 1.79 -17.91
CA ASN A 25 -8.24 1.47 -16.60
C ASN A 25 -9.30 0.37 -16.67
N LEU A 26 -10.17 0.43 -17.70
CA LEU A 26 -11.17 -0.60 -17.94
C LEU A 26 -10.52 -1.94 -18.30
N MET A 27 -9.58 -1.93 -19.24
CA MET A 27 -8.88 -3.13 -19.71
C MET A 27 -8.12 -3.81 -18.56
N THR A 28 -7.35 -3.06 -17.78
CA THR A 28 -6.59 -3.61 -16.66
C THR A 28 -7.51 -4.18 -15.59
N THR A 29 -8.64 -3.50 -15.30
CA THR A 29 -9.65 -3.98 -14.35
C THR A 29 -10.31 -5.28 -14.83
N LEU A 30 -10.73 -5.33 -16.11
CA LEU A 30 -11.34 -6.53 -16.69
C LEU A 30 -10.36 -7.70 -16.74
N TYR A 31 -9.11 -7.42 -17.10
CA TYR A 31 -8.08 -8.45 -17.11
C TYR A 31 -7.87 -9.04 -15.72
N TYR A 32 -7.70 -8.19 -14.71
CA TYR A 32 -7.54 -8.64 -13.33
C TYR A 32 -8.74 -9.44 -12.82
N LYS A 33 -9.96 -8.94 -13.04
CA LYS A 33 -11.19 -9.62 -12.62
C LYS A 33 -11.43 -10.95 -13.35
N GLY A 34 -11.07 -11.03 -14.62
CA GLY A 34 -11.24 -12.23 -15.43
C GLY A 34 -10.16 -13.29 -15.22
N SER A 35 -8.93 -12.88 -15.03
CA SER A 35 -7.77 -13.80 -14.90
C SER A 35 -7.36 -14.05 -13.45
N GLY A 36 -7.77 -13.20 -12.51
CA GLY A 36 -7.27 -13.20 -11.12
C GLY A 36 -5.78 -12.86 -11.02
N LYS A 37 -5.19 -12.30 -12.07
CA LYS A 37 -3.76 -11.97 -12.15
C LYS A 37 -3.60 -10.53 -12.61
N VAL A 38 -2.59 -9.84 -12.10
CA VAL A 38 -2.21 -8.51 -12.61
C VAL A 38 -1.61 -8.64 -14.03
N PRO A 39 -1.86 -7.67 -14.93
CA PRO A 39 -1.36 -7.71 -16.31
C PRO A 39 0.13 -7.40 -16.44
N TRP A 40 0.79 -7.08 -15.35
CA TRP A 40 2.23 -6.84 -15.27
C TRP A 40 2.86 -7.69 -14.17
N ARG A 41 4.15 -7.88 -14.25
CA ARG A 41 4.93 -8.63 -13.28
C ARG A 41 6.26 -7.93 -13.08
N ARG A 42 6.64 -7.71 -11.83
CA ARG A 42 7.98 -7.29 -11.49
C ARG A 42 8.95 -8.44 -11.76
N LEU A 43 10.08 -8.14 -12.35
CA LEU A 43 11.21 -9.06 -12.44
C LEU A 43 12.06 -8.84 -11.18
N PRO A 44 12.25 -9.85 -10.33
CA PRO A 44 13.12 -9.72 -9.17
C PRO A 44 14.56 -9.49 -9.65
N GLU A 45 15.28 -8.68 -8.90
CA GLU A 45 16.71 -8.47 -9.13
C GLU A 45 17.51 -9.69 -8.65
N GLU A 46 18.69 -9.89 -9.23
CA GLU A 46 19.56 -10.99 -8.86
C GLU A 46 20.04 -10.80 -7.41
N GLY A 47 19.80 -11.80 -6.54
CA GLY A 47 20.12 -11.71 -5.10
C GLY A 47 19.04 -11.06 -4.23
N GLU A 48 17.90 -10.68 -4.79
CA GLU A 48 16.77 -10.15 -4.01
C GLU A 48 16.16 -11.25 -3.14
N PHE A 49 15.96 -10.93 -1.86
CA PHE A 49 15.30 -11.84 -0.92
C PHE A 49 13.82 -12.04 -1.28
N THR A 50 13.31 -13.25 -1.00
CA THR A 50 11.87 -13.48 -1.06
C THR A 50 11.17 -12.64 0.00
N ALA A 51 10.29 -11.75 -0.43
CA ALA A 51 9.62 -10.80 0.45
C ALA A 51 8.09 -10.95 0.39
N CYS A 52 7.47 -10.75 1.53
CA CYS A 52 6.02 -10.64 1.66
C CYS A 52 5.68 -9.22 2.15
N TYR A 53 4.91 -8.51 1.35
CA TYR A 53 4.42 -7.16 1.67
C TYR A 53 2.98 -7.26 2.14
N ILE A 54 2.67 -6.78 3.34
CA ILE A 54 1.34 -6.78 3.93
C ILE A 54 0.87 -5.35 4.09
N GLY A 55 -0.12 -4.94 3.29
CA GLY A 55 -0.73 -3.61 3.39
C GLY A 55 -2.00 -3.65 4.23
N ILE A 56 -2.06 -2.88 5.32
CA ILE A 56 -3.20 -2.76 6.21
C ILE A 56 -3.83 -1.39 6.08
N SER A 57 -5.12 -1.35 5.72
CA SER A 57 -5.92 -0.14 5.70
C SER A 57 -7.21 -0.33 6.49
N PHE A 58 -7.86 0.78 6.86
CA PHE A 58 -9.07 0.77 7.66
C PHE A 58 -10.19 1.50 6.94
N PHE A 59 -11.40 1.08 7.16
CA PHE A 59 -12.59 1.80 6.71
C PHE A 59 -13.61 1.87 7.84
N LYS A 60 -14.47 2.86 7.74
CA LYS A 60 -15.59 3.02 8.64
C LYS A 60 -16.83 2.53 7.93
N ASP A 61 -17.55 1.60 8.55
CA ASP A 61 -18.83 1.14 8.03
C ASP A 61 -19.86 2.26 8.14
N ALA A 62 -20.55 2.56 7.05
CA ALA A 62 -21.51 3.66 7.00
C ALA A 62 -22.83 3.36 7.73
N GLU A 63 -23.15 2.09 7.96
CA GLU A 63 -24.39 1.68 8.61
C GLU A 63 -24.22 1.50 10.13
N THR A 64 -23.11 0.88 10.53
CA THR A 64 -22.84 0.55 11.94
C THR A 64 -21.97 1.57 12.66
N ASP A 65 -21.33 2.48 11.92
CA ASP A 65 -20.34 3.45 12.43
C ASP A 65 -19.08 2.78 13.02
N GLU A 66 -18.93 1.47 12.84
CA GLU A 66 -17.80 0.67 13.30
C GLU A 66 -16.60 0.80 12.37
N ILE A 67 -15.41 0.67 12.93
CA ILE A 67 -14.17 0.65 12.16
C ILE A 67 -13.74 -0.79 11.93
N TRP A 68 -13.46 -1.10 10.68
CA TRP A 68 -12.99 -2.39 10.25
C TRP A 68 -11.65 -2.29 9.54
N THR A 69 -10.84 -3.31 9.67
CA THR A 69 -9.72 -3.49 8.75
C THR A 69 -10.28 -3.73 7.35
N SER A 70 -10.03 -2.81 6.42
CA SER A 70 -10.66 -2.86 5.10
C SER A 70 -10.24 -4.07 4.30
N ALA A 71 -8.96 -4.33 4.26
CA ALA A 71 -8.33 -5.51 3.71
C ALA A 71 -6.88 -5.50 4.14
N ALA A 72 -6.35 -6.63 4.54
CA ALA A 72 -4.93 -6.83 4.42
C ALA A 72 -4.67 -7.30 2.99
N GLN A 73 -3.93 -6.52 2.24
CA GLN A 73 -3.45 -6.93 0.93
C GLN A 73 -2.04 -7.45 1.11
N MET A 74 -1.83 -8.68 0.71
CA MET A 74 -0.52 -9.29 0.71
C MET A 74 0.01 -9.33 -0.72
N PHE A 75 1.25 -8.95 -0.92
CA PHE A 75 1.95 -9.05 -2.19
C PHE A 75 3.25 -9.83 -2.00
N ASP A 76 3.59 -10.66 -3.00
CA ASP A 76 4.92 -11.25 -3.06
C ASP A 76 5.91 -10.30 -3.78
N GLU A 77 7.19 -10.68 -3.80
CA GLU A 77 8.28 -9.95 -4.46
C GLU A 77 8.05 -9.73 -5.96
N ARG A 78 7.13 -10.46 -6.56
CA ARG A 78 6.75 -10.34 -7.99
C ARG A 78 5.50 -9.51 -8.20
N GLY A 79 4.92 -8.97 -7.12
CA GLY A 79 3.70 -8.17 -7.15
C GLY A 79 2.42 -8.99 -7.31
N ARG A 80 2.43 -10.31 -7.07
CA ARG A 80 1.20 -11.09 -7.02
C ARG A 80 0.48 -10.78 -5.72
N GLY A 81 -0.76 -10.31 -5.83
CA GLY A 81 -1.55 -9.88 -4.70
C GLY A 81 -2.58 -10.90 -4.25
N PHE A 82 -2.80 -10.96 -2.94
CA PHE A 82 -3.85 -11.70 -2.28
C PHE A 82 -4.61 -10.76 -1.37
N ILE A 83 -5.94 -10.90 -1.34
CA ILE A 83 -6.77 -10.11 -0.44
C ILE A 83 -7.14 -10.99 0.75
N LEU A 84 -6.76 -10.57 1.93
CA LEU A 84 -7.18 -11.16 3.19
C LEU A 84 -8.36 -10.39 3.73
N ARG A 85 -9.34 -11.08 4.28
CA ARG A 85 -10.45 -10.41 4.95
C ARG A 85 -9.97 -9.87 6.28
N GLY A 86 -10.16 -8.57 6.47
CA GLY A 86 -9.96 -7.93 7.76
C GLY A 86 -11.07 -8.28 8.75
N GLY A 87 -10.81 -7.98 10.01
CA GLY A 87 -11.73 -8.09 11.12
C GLY A 87 -12.09 -6.71 11.69
N PRO A 88 -12.84 -6.68 12.79
CA PRO A 88 -13.10 -5.44 13.50
C PRO A 88 -11.76 -4.80 13.93
N ALA A 89 -11.73 -3.48 13.96
CA ALA A 89 -10.58 -2.72 14.42
C ALA A 89 -11.02 -1.75 15.52
N GLN A 90 -10.08 -1.36 16.35
CA GLN A 90 -10.34 -0.38 17.40
C GLN A 90 -9.90 1.01 16.96
N SER A 91 -10.38 2.04 17.64
CA SER A 91 -9.92 3.42 17.42
C SER A 91 -9.81 4.20 18.70
N GLU A 92 -8.81 5.06 18.74
CA GLU A 92 -8.78 6.15 19.72
C GLU A 92 -9.86 7.17 19.38
N SER A 93 -10.22 7.98 20.36
CA SER A 93 -11.27 9.00 20.30
C SER A 93 -11.69 9.47 18.91
N ARG A 94 -12.93 9.22 18.54
CA ARG A 94 -13.58 9.63 17.27
C ARG A 94 -13.00 9.03 15.97
N GLY A 95 -12.40 7.84 16.02
CA GLY A 95 -11.99 7.11 14.81
C GLY A 95 -10.78 7.69 14.06
N ARG A 96 -9.98 8.54 14.69
CA ARG A 96 -8.86 9.21 14.00
C ARG A 96 -7.61 8.34 13.82
N HIS A 97 -7.41 7.36 14.68
CA HIS A 97 -6.22 6.48 14.63
C HIS A 97 -6.66 5.04 14.89
N PRO A 98 -7.15 4.36 13.85
CA PRO A 98 -7.53 2.96 14.00
C PRO A 98 -6.30 2.08 14.23
N PHE A 99 -6.48 1.06 15.07
CA PHE A 99 -5.44 0.10 15.42
C PHE A 99 -6.02 -1.29 15.62
N LEU A 100 -5.15 -2.29 15.60
CA LEU A 100 -5.44 -3.68 15.92
C LEU A 100 -5.00 -3.99 17.35
N THR A 101 -5.68 -4.90 18.02
CA THR A 101 -5.19 -5.49 19.24
C THR A 101 -4.02 -6.46 18.95
N ILE A 102 -3.30 -6.87 19.97
CA ILE A 102 -2.23 -7.88 19.84
C ILE A 102 -2.74 -9.11 19.11
N ASP A 103 -3.88 -9.66 19.54
CA ASP A 103 -4.47 -10.86 18.97
C ASP A 103 -4.93 -10.69 17.52
N GLU A 104 -5.49 -9.53 17.18
CA GLU A 104 -5.93 -9.22 15.82
C GLU A 104 -4.73 -9.04 14.87
N ALA A 105 -3.70 -8.34 15.31
CA ALA A 105 -2.46 -8.16 14.56
C ALA A 105 -1.75 -9.50 14.34
N HIS A 106 -1.68 -10.34 15.38
CA HIS A 106 -1.14 -11.69 15.29
C HIS A 106 -1.89 -12.54 14.28
N LYS A 107 -3.22 -12.66 14.41
CA LYS A 107 -4.07 -13.48 13.51
C LYS A 107 -4.01 -13.01 12.06
N LEU A 108 -3.97 -11.69 11.85
CA LEU A 108 -3.87 -11.12 10.51
C LEU A 108 -2.53 -11.49 9.85
N THR A 109 -1.43 -11.35 10.60
CA THR A 109 -0.09 -11.70 10.14
C THR A 109 0.03 -13.21 9.86
N GLU A 110 -0.45 -14.05 10.77
CA GLU A 110 -0.50 -15.50 10.59
C GLU A 110 -1.28 -15.89 9.32
N SER A 111 -2.46 -15.27 9.10
CA SER A 111 -3.27 -15.51 7.91
C SER A 111 -2.54 -15.10 6.61
N ALA A 112 -1.80 -13.99 6.64
CA ALA A 112 -1.00 -13.55 5.52
C ALA A 112 0.13 -14.54 5.20
N LEU A 113 0.86 -14.99 6.22
CA LEU A 113 1.94 -15.97 6.09
C LEU A 113 1.42 -17.32 5.59
N ALA A 114 0.26 -17.76 6.08
CA ALA A 114 -0.40 -18.99 5.61
C ALA A 114 -0.77 -18.88 4.12
N ALA A 115 -1.32 -17.74 3.69
CA ALA A 115 -1.62 -17.46 2.29
C ALA A 115 -0.35 -17.46 1.42
N TYR A 116 0.72 -16.81 1.88
CA TYR A 116 2.01 -16.82 1.19
C TYR A 116 2.54 -18.25 1.03
N LYS A 117 2.61 -19.01 2.13
CA LYS A 117 3.09 -20.39 2.15
C LYS A 117 2.27 -21.31 1.24
N SER A 118 0.96 -21.08 1.13
CA SER A 118 0.09 -21.90 0.27
C SER A 118 0.49 -21.82 -1.20
N VAL A 119 1.01 -20.68 -1.62
CA VAL A 119 1.44 -20.40 -3.01
C VAL A 119 2.89 -20.74 -3.25
N HIS A 120 3.76 -20.33 -2.34
CA HIS A 120 5.23 -20.44 -2.51
C HIS A 120 5.83 -21.71 -1.95
N ARG A 121 5.07 -22.44 -1.10
CA ARG A 121 5.51 -23.66 -0.39
C ARG A 121 6.60 -23.43 0.66
N THR A 122 7.08 -22.21 0.79
CA THR A 122 8.11 -21.76 1.74
C THR A 122 7.63 -20.51 2.45
N MET A 123 8.24 -20.17 3.59
CA MET A 123 8.05 -18.86 4.22
C MET A 123 8.89 -17.81 3.49
N PRO A 124 8.49 -16.53 3.52
CA PRO A 124 9.31 -15.45 2.99
C PRO A 124 10.54 -15.25 3.89
N ALA A 125 11.64 -14.81 3.30
CA ALA A 125 12.83 -14.45 4.08
C ALA A 125 12.65 -13.10 4.81
N ARG A 126 11.76 -12.24 4.28
CA ARG A 126 11.47 -10.90 4.80
C ARG A 126 9.98 -10.62 4.78
N VAL A 127 9.47 -9.92 5.80
CA VAL A 127 8.10 -9.42 5.84
C VAL A 127 8.10 -7.92 6.09
N ILE A 128 7.41 -7.18 5.24
CA ILE A 128 7.22 -5.73 5.36
C ILE A 128 5.73 -5.47 5.58
N VAL A 129 5.38 -4.96 6.76
CA VAL A 129 4.00 -4.61 7.10
C VAL A 129 3.81 -3.11 6.99
N MET A 130 2.97 -2.69 6.07
CA MET A 130 2.67 -1.29 5.79
C MET A 130 1.26 -0.95 6.26
N LYS A 131 1.10 0.14 6.99
CA LYS A 131 -0.19 0.56 7.54
C LYS A 131 -0.44 2.05 7.34
N THR A 132 -1.70 2.42 7.08
CA THR A 132 -2.10 3.81 6.86
C THR A 132 -2.30 4.62 8.16
N SER A 133 -2.22 3.98 9.32
CA SER A 133 -2.17 4.64 10.62
C SER A 133 -0.90 4.26 11.37
N ARG A 134 -0.52 5.03 12.38
CA ARG A 134 0.68 4.76 13.20
C ARG A 134 0.58 3.39 13.87
N PHE A 135 1.67 2.65 13.92
CA PHE A 135 1.75 1.42 14.71
C PHE A 135 1.76 1.77 16.21
N ARG A 136 1.03 0.98 16.99
CA ARG A 136 1.14 0.94 18.46
C ARG A 136 2.07 -0.19 18.85
N GLU A 137 2.64 -0.10 20.04
CA GLU A 137 3.50 -1.15 20.57
C GLU A 137 2.78 -2.52 20.61
N ASP A 138 1.51 -2.53 21.03
CA ASP A 138 0.68 -3.74 21.06
C ASP A 138 0.53 -4.40 19.68
N GLU A 139 0.32 -3.60 18.64
CA GLU A 139 0.24 -4.11 17.26
C GLU A 139 1.57 -4.67 16.79
N ALA A 140 2.67 -3.95 17.08
CA ALA A 140 4.02 -4.37 16.72
C ALA A 140 4.38 -5.68 17.43
N GLU A 141 4.00 -5.82 18.71
CA GLU A 141 4.18 -7.07 19.48
C GLU A 141 3.39 -8.22 18.82
N GLY A 142 2.13 -8.01 18.46
CA GLY A 142 1.31 -9.03 17.82
C GLY A 142 1.86 -9.49 16.47
N VAL A 143 2.32 -8.55 15.64
CA VAL A 143 3.00 -8.85 14.38
C VAL A 143 4.30 -9.62 14.63
N GLY A 144 5.15 -9.11 15.53
CA GLY A 144 6.43 -9.72 15.87
C GLY A 144 6.28 -11.16 16.31
N LYS A 145 5.33 -11.42 17.22
CA LYS A 145 5.05 -12.78 17.74
C LYS A 145 4.65 -13.75 16.63
N ALA A 146 3.79 -13.33 15.70
CA ALA A 146 3.40 -14.18 14.57
C ALA A 146 4.59 -14.49 13.64
N LEU A 147 5.48 -13.53 13.43
CA LEU A 147 6.68 -13.70 12.61
C LEU A 147 7.70 -14.62 13.29
N ASP A 148 7.91 -14.46 14.60
CA ASP A 148 8.79 -15.31 15.39
C ASP A 148 8.31 -16.78 15.36
N GLU A 149 7.00 -17.02 15.55
CA GLU A 149 6.39 -18.35 15.47
C GLU A 149 6.51 -18.98 14.07
N ALA A 150 6.54 -18.15 13.02
CA ALA A 150 6.73 -18.60 11.64
C ALA A 150 8.20 -18.77 11.24
N GLY A 151 9.15 -18.35 12.07
CA GLY A 151 10.57 -18.38 11.78
C GLY A 151 11.02 -17.37 10.73
N VAL A 152 10.35 -16.21 10.67
CA VAL A 152 10.73 -15.10 9.79
C VAL A 152 11.60 -14.12 10.58
N GLU A 153 12.86 -14.01 10.19
CA GLU A 153 13.84 -13.19 10.91
C GLU A 153 13.77 -11.70 10.52
N LEU A 154 13.69 -11.40 9.21
CA LEU A 154 13.68 -10.01 8.74
C LEU A 154 12.27 -9.43 8.71
N ARG A 155 12.05 -8.36 9.48
CA ARG A 155 10.76 -7.70 9.64
C ARG A 155 10.87 -6.19 9.62
N ASP A 156 9.94 -5.57 8.90
CA ASP A 156 9.82 -4.13 8.85
C ASP A 156 8.36 -3.71 9.04
N LEU A 157 8.13 -2.73 9.90
CA LEU A 157 6.84 -2.13 10.16
C LEU A 157 6.88 -0.67 9.70
N VAL A 158 6.01 -0.27 8.78
CA VAL A 158 6.06 1.05 8.19
C VAL A 158 4.70 1.72 8.22
N TRP A 159 4.63 2.87 8.83
CA TRP A 159 3.48 3.75 8.71
C TRP A 159 3.60 4.56 7.41
N ILE A 160 2.55 4.51 6.58
CA ILE A 160 2.50 5.21 5.30
C ILE A 160 1.38 6.23 5.32
N HIS A 161 1.69 7.46 4.93
CA HIS A 161 0.66 8.48 4.70
C HIS A 161 1.11 9.50 3.64
N GLU A 162 0.17 10.24 3.05
CA GLU A 162 0.53 11.35 2.17
C GLU A 162 1.14 12.50 2.96
N SER A 163 2.26 13.03 2.49
CA SER A 163 2.86 14.25 3.04
C SER A 163 2.39 15.47 2.27
N TYR A 164 1.78 16.41 2.97
CA TYR A 164 1.36 17.70 2.40
C TYR A 164 2.31 18.85 2.75
N SER A 165 3.17 18.66 3.74
CA SER A 165 4.04 19.70 4.30
C SER A 165 5.42 19.78 3.64
N VAL A 166 5.89 18.67 3.08
CA VAL A 166 7.22 18.58 2.45
C VAL A 166 7.08 18.12 1.03
N LYS A 167 7.74 18.84 0.11
CA LYS A 167 7.82 18.48 -1.31
C LYS A 167 9.23 18.63 -1.80
N VAL A 168 9.63 17.73 -2.68
CA VAL A 168 10.87 17.81 -3.43
C VAL A 168 10.58 18.45 -4.78
N LEU A 169 11.38 19.42 -5.15
CA LEU A 169 11.33 20.09 -6.44
C LEU A 169 12.61 19.79 -7.20
N ARG A 170 12.51 19.76 -8.52
CA ARG A 170 13.67 19.69 -9.41
C ARG A 170 13.64 20.88 -10.37
N ASP A 171 14.77 21.21 -10.95
CA ASP A 171 14.85 22.19 -12.01
C ASP A 171 14.10 21.71 -13.28
N GLY A 172 13.40 22.62 -13.94
CA GLY A 172 12.64 22.36 -15.16
C GLY A 172 11.15 22.57 -15.01
N ASP A 173 10.40 22.30 -16.10
CA ASP A 173 8.97 22.61 -16.21
C ASP A 173 8.05 21.56 -15.59
N PHE A 174 8.60 20.41 -15.18
CA PHE A 174 7.83 19.27 -14.67
C PHE A 174 8.23 18.86 -13.26
N PRO A 175 7.33 18.29 -12.47
CA PRO A 175 7.64 17.81 -11.13
C PRO A 175 8.67 16.66 -11.16
N VAL A 176 9.12 16.23 -10.00
CA VAL A 176 10.04 15.09 -9.84
C VAL A 176 9.53 13.85 -10.57
N LEU A 177 10.45 12.95 -10.86
CA LEU A 177 10.12 11.70 -11.55
C LEU A 177 9.30 10.78 -10.66
N ARG A 178 8.42 10.01 -11.27
CA ARG A 178 7.80 8.86 -10.60
C ARG A 178 8.92 7.91 -10.16
N GLY A 179 8.83 7.40 -8.93
CA GLY A 179 9.86 6.58 -8.31
C GLY A 179 10.98 7.38 -7.62
N THR A 180 10.91 8.72 -7.62
CA THR A 180 11.86 9.51 -6.82
C THR A 180 11.69 9.17 -5.35
N PHE A 181 12.79 8.77 -4.72
CA PHE A 181 12.91 8.52 -3.30
C PHE A 181 13.90 9.51 -2.67
N VAL A 182 13.58 10.01 -1.50
CA VAL A 182 14.46 10.90 -0.72
C VAL A 182 14.34 10.54 0.75
N GLU A 183 15.46 10.26 1.39
CA GLU A 183 15.51 10.11 2.84
C GLU A 183 15.55 11.49 3.50
N LEU A 184 14.73 11.64 4.56
CA LEU A 184 14.67 12.84 5.37
C LEU A 184 14.44 12.45 6.84
N ASP A 185 15.42 12.73 7.69
CA ASP A 185 15.35 12.48 9.14
C ASP A 185 14.90 11.05 9.50
N GLY A 186 15.46 10.06 8.82
CA GLY A 186 15.15 8.64 9.02
C GLY A 186 13.81 8.18 8.45
N ASN A 187 13.08 9.07 7.76
CA ASN A 187 11.86 8.75 7.03
C ASN A 187 12.11 8.80 5.52
N GLY A 188 11.27 8.10 4.74
CA GLY A 188 11.34 8.11 3.29
C GLY A 188 10.25 8.95 2.66
N LEU A 189 10.59 9.78 1.70
CA LEU A 189 9.65 10.45 0.81
C LEU A 189 9.66 9.73 -0.54
N LEU A 190 8.57 9.03 -0.87
CA LEU A 190 8.44 8.26 -2.11
C LEU A 190 7.38 8.88 -3.02
N TYR A 191 7.77 9.22 -4.24
CA TYR A 191 6.86 9.74 -5.26
C TYR A 191 6.30 8.62 -6.13
N THR A 192 5.12 8.15 -5.82
CA THR A 192 4.39 7.16 -6.63
C THR A 192 3.75 7.78 -7.87
N ASN A 193 3.58 9.11 -7.87
CA ASN A 193 3.14 9.91 -8.99
C ASN A 193 4.22 10.94 -9.34
N GLY A 194 4.34 11.29 -10.61
CA GLY A 194 5.35 12.23 -11.06
C GLY A 194 5.56 12.19 -12.56
N SER A 195 6.57 12.90 -13.01
CA SER A 195 6.95 12.92 -14.42
C SER A 195 7.49 11.57 -14.86
N ILE A 196 7.23 11.23 -16.11
CA ILE A 196 7.78 10.05 -16.77
C ILE A 196 8.61 10.57 -17.94
N PRO A 197 9.96 10.36 -17.95
CA PRO A 197 10.85 10.94 -18.96
C PRO A 197 10.46 10.61 -20.39
N TYR A 198 9.96 9.41 -20.61
CA TYR A 198 9.57 8.93 -21.92
C TYR A 198 8.50 9.81 -22.61
N TYR A 199 7.57 10.35 -21.85
CA TYR A 199 6.48 11.13 -22.44
C TYR A 199 6.81 12.62 -22.63
N GLY A 200 7.84 13.14 -21.97
CA GLY A 200 8.20 14.56 -22.03
C GLY A 200 7.09 15.52 -21.57
N THR A 201 6.09 15.01 -20.87
CA THR A 201 4.93 15.76 -20.38
C THR A 201 4.53 15.27 -18.99
N TYR A 202 3.78 16.12 -18.28
CA TYR A 202 3.15 15.76 -17.03
C TYR A 202 1.66 16.10 -17.08
N PRO A 203 0.76 15.11 -17.09
CA PRO A 203 -0.67 15.33 -17.25
C PRO A 203 -1.37 15.86 -15.99
N GLY A 204 -0.67 15.92 -14.86
CA GLY A 204 -1.21 16.39 -13.59
C GLY A 204 -1.34 17.90 -13.55
N LEU A 205 -2.37 18.40 -12.85
CA LEU A 205 -2.60 19.85 -12.63
C LEU A 205 -1.77 20.42 -11.48
N TYR A 206 -1.26 19.57 -10.59
CA TYR A 206 -0.57 19.98 -9.38
C TYR A 206 0.71 19.18 -9.18
N VAL A 207 1.68 19.78 -8.48
CA VAL A 207 2.86 19.04 -8.00
C VAL A 207 2.39 17.90 -7.10
N PRO A 208 2.77 16.64 -7.39
CA PRO A 208 2.33 15.49 -6.63
C PRO A 208 2.82 15.57 -5.18
N ASN A 209 2.06 14.98 -4.28
CA ASN A 209 2.48 14.78 -2.91
C ASN A 209 3.24 13.45 -2.81
N PRO A 210 4.34 13.39 -2.06
CA PRO A 210 4.99 12.12 -1.76
C PRO A 210 4.20 11.31 -0.74
N LEU A 211 4.39 10.01 -0.77
CA LEU A 211 4.11 9.17 0.38
C LEU A 211 5.26 9.33 1.38
N LEU A 212 4.91 9.58 2.63
CA LEU A 212 5.85 9.55 3.74
C LEU A 212 5.87 8.13 4.30
N LEU A 213 7.04 7.53 4.33
CA LEU A 213 7.31 6.21 4.89
C LEU A 213 8.01 6.41 6.23
N CYS A 214 7.34 6.04 7.31
CA CYS A 214 7.87 6.18 8.67
C CYS A 214 8.12 4.78 9.24
N PRO A 215 9.38 4.33 9.30
CA PRO A 215 9.70 3.03 9.88
C PRO A 215 9.43 3.02 11.39
N HIS A 216 8.93 1.92 11.89
CA HIS A 216 8.80 1.68 13.32
C HIS A 216 10.18 1.37 13.92
N PRO A 217 10.46 1.71 15.20
CA PRO A 217 11.76 1.43 15.82
C PRO A 217 12.17 -0.05 15.82
N GLN A 218 11.23 -0.96 15.69
CA GLN A 218 11.48 -2.41 15.58
C GLN A 218 11.78 -2.87 14.14
N SER A 219 11.78 -1.96 13.15
CA SER A 219 12.19 -2.30 11.79
C SER A 219 13.69 -2.57 11.74
N GLU A 220 14.08 -3.59 10.99
CA GLU A 220 15.47 -4.07 10.94
C GLU A 220 16.21 -3.55 9.71
N SER A 221 15.49 -3.09 8.71
CA SER A 221 16.06 -2.58 7.46
C SER A 221 16.13 -1.05 7.47
N THR A 222 17.05 -0.51 6.66
CA THR A 222 17.07 0.94 6.38
C THR A 222 15.85 1.35 5.56
N ILE A 223 15.48 2.62 5.62
CA ILE A 223 14.34 3.10 4.87
C ILE A 223 14.51 2.98 3.35
N GLU A 224 15.75 3.05 2.86
CA GLU A 224 16.08 2.82 1.45
C GLU A 224 15.86 1.36 1.02
N GLN A 225 16.12 0.41 1.92
CA GLN A 225 15.86 -1.01 1.67
C GLN A 225 14.37 -1.37 1.72
N ILE A 226 13.55 -0.51 2.33
CA ILE A 226 12.10 -0.68 2.42
C ILE A 226 11.38 -0.08 1.20
N ALA A 227 11.90 1.04 0.67
CA ALA A 227 11.30 1.81 -0.41
C ALA A 227 11.52 1.17 -1.79
#